data_22c44545a2a9f7b973f997101d1ca44c
#
_entry.id   22c44545a2a9f7b973f997101d1ca44c
#
_cell.length_a   1.000
_cell.length_b   1.000
_cell.length_c   1.000
_cell.angle_alpha   90.00
_cell.angle_beta   90.00
_cell.angle_gamma   90.00
#
_symmetry.space_group_name_H-M   'P 1'
#
loop_
_entity.id
_entity.type
_entity.pdbx_description
1 polymer ?
#
loop_
_entity_poly.entity_id
_entity_poly.type
_entity_poly.pdbx_seq_one_letter_code
_entity_poly.pdbx_strand_id
1 'polypeptide(L)'
;MEVVQVLPKDNYNVFVYFVDGKIKEYNVSHLVGKGVFSKLNDLDFYINNCTVLNGTLAWTLDGKYDKYNCIDIDPYTIYENGIEVEDPLVHIA
;
A
#
# COMPACT_ATOMS: atom_id res chain seq x y z
N MET A 1 -6.36 12.23 -6.68
CA MET A 1 -6.75 11.06 -5.86
C MET A 1 -5.64 10.78 -4.86
N GLU A 2 -5.91 10.93 -3.58
CA GLU A 2 -4.87 10.89 -2.56
C GLU A 2 -5.12 9.77 -1.57
N VAL A 3 -4.08 9.00 -1.25
CA VAL A 3 -4.07 7.99 -0.21
C VAL A 3 -3.69 8.66 1.11
N VAL A 4 -4.42 8.34 2.18
CA VAL A 4 -4.18 8.94 3.50
C VAL A 4 -3.71 7.92 4.54
N GLN A 5 -3.93 6.62 4.30
CA GLN A 5 -3.50 5.56 5.22
C GLN A 5 -3.39 4.25 4.47
N VAL A 6 -2.47 3.39 4.90
CA VAL A 6 -2.32 2.03 4.36
C VAL A 6 -2.14 1.04 5.49
N LEU A 7 -2.66 -0.19 5.30
CA LEU A 7 -2.53 -1.30 6.24
C LEU A 7 -2.14 -2.54 5.44
N PRO A 8 -0.87 -2.95 5.47
CA PRO A 8 -0.45 -4.17 4.78
C PRO A 8 -0.84 -5.41 5.59
N LYS A 9 -1.31 -6.43 4.88
CA LYS A 9 -1.56 -7.76 5.46
C LYS A 9 -0.50 -8.73 4.93
N ASP A 10 -0.25 -9.80 5.69
CA ASP A 10 0.81 -10.76 5.38
C ASP A 10 0.60 -11.56 4.09
N ASN A 11 -0.60 -11.49 3.50
CA ASN A 11 -0.95 -12.15 2.24
C ASN A 11 -0.76 -11.24 1.02
N TYR A 12 -0.04 -10.12 1.17
CA TYR A 12 0.18 -9.10 0.14
C TYR A 12 -1.08 -8.33 -0.27
N ASN A 13 -2.15 -8.44 0.47
CA ASN A 13 -3.29 -7.54 0.35
C ASN A 13 -3.04 -6.32 1.23
N VAL A 14 -3.17 -5.13 0.65
CA VAL A 14 -3.01 -3.87 1.37
C VAL A 14 -4.35 -3.16 1.38
N PHE A 15 -4.82 -2.76 2.55
CA PHE A 15 -5.96 -1.86 2.65
C PHE A 15 -5.47 -0.44 2.44
N VAL A 16 -6.06 0.26 1.48
CA VAL A 16 -5.64 1.60 1.07
C VAL A 16 -6.80 2.56 1.28
N TYR A 17 -6.60 3.53 2.16
CA TYR A 17 -7.62 4.51 2.53
C TYR A 17 -7.42 5.77 1.71
N PHE A 18 -8.45 6.17 0.99
CA PHE A 18 -8.41 7.35 0.14
C PHE A 18 -9.07 8.56 0.79
N VAL A 19 -8.67 9.76 0.37
CA VAL A 19 -9.16 11.02 0.92
C VAL A 19 -10.67 11.19 0.76
N ASP A 20 -11.30 10.54 -0.24
CA ASP A 20 -12.74 10.59 -0.45
C ASP A 20 -13.54 9.67 0.49
N GLY A 21 -12.86 8.97 1.38
CA GLY A 21 -13.48 8.05 2.33
C GLY A 21 -13.58 6.62 1.85
N LYS A 22 -13.27 6.35 0.60
CA LYS A 22 -13.28 4.97 0.09
C LYS A 22 -12.05 4.21 0.54
N ILE A 23 -12.23 2.91 0.75
CA ILE A 23 -11.17 1.99 1.15
C ILE A 23 -11.10 0.89 0.12
N LYS A 24 -9.91 0.65 -0.42
CA LYS A 24 -9.67 -0.38 -1.42
C LYS A 24 -8.75 -1.44 -0.85
N GLU A 25 -9.09 -2.69 -1.07
CA GLU A 25 -8.19 -3.81 -0.81
C GLU A 25 -7.47 -4.13 -2.11
N TYR A 26 -6.15 -3.96 -2.12
CA TYR A 26 -5.33 -4.08 -3.32
C TYR A 26 -4.24 -5.11 -3.10
N ASN A 27 -4.20 -6.13 -3.97
CA ASN A 27 -3.19 -7.19 -3.87
C ASN A 27 -1.97 -6.81 -4.69
N VAL A 28 -0.78 -6.84 -4.07
CA VAL A 28 0.47 -6.46 -4.73
C VAL A 28 1.33 -7.66 -5.12
N SER A 29 0.84 -8.90 -4.92
CA SER A 29 1.64 -10.09 -5.18
C SER A 29 2.11 -10.20 -6.63
N HIS A 30 1.33 -9.65 -7.58
CA HIS A 30 1.71 -9.65 -8.99
C HIS A 30 2.92 -8.77 -9.30
N LEU A 31 3.32 -7.89 -8.38
CA LEU A 31 4.48 -7.02 -8.54
C LEU A 31 5.74 -7.58 -7.88
N VAL A 32 5.59 -8.49 -6.93
CA VAL A 32 6.62 -8.89 -5.97
C VAL A 32 7.91 -9.38 -6.63
N GLY A 33 7.86 -10.02 -7.77
CA GLY A 33 9.04 -10.53 -8.45
C GLY A 33 9.59 -9.62 -9.54
N LYS A 34 9.12 -8.38 -9.66
CA LYS A 34 9.40 -7.54 -10.82
C LYS A 34 10.23 -6.30 -10.45
N GLY A 35 11.45 -6.23 -10.98
CA GLY A 35 12.29 -5.04 -10.85
C GLY A 35 12.46 -4.57 -9.42
N VAL A 36 12.24 -3.29 -9.19
CA VAL A 36 12.38 -2.69 -7.85
C VAL A 36 11.43 -3.30 -6.82
N PHE A 37 10.31 -3.86 -7.28
CA PHE A 37 9.35 -4.50 -6.38
C PHE A 37 9.82 -5.86 -5.85
N SER A 38 10.96 -6.37 -6.33
CA SER A 38 11.51 -7.63 -5.82
C SER A 38 11.84 -7.58 -4.33
N LYS A 39 12.07 -6.39 -3.78
CA LYS A 39 12.28 -6.22 -2.34
C LYS A 39 11.06 -6.65 -1.51
N LEU A 40 9.88 -6.63 -2.09
CA LEU A 40 8.65 -7.06 -1.42
C LEU A 40 8.58 -8.58 -1.20
N ASN A 41 9.51 -9.36 -1.78
CA ASN A 41 9.67 -10.77 -1.46
C ASN A 41 10.05 -10.99 0.00
N ASP A 42 10.76 -10.03 0.59
CA ASP A 42 11.05 -10.04 2.02
C ASP A 42 9.78 -9.56 2.75
N LEU A 43 9.11 -10.47 3.42
CA LEU A 43 7.86 -10.17 4.11
C LEU A 43 8.04 -9.11 5.19
N ASP A 44 9.18 -9.14 5.89
CA ASP A 44 9.46 -8.13 6.91
C ASP A 44 9.60 -6.74 6.27
N PHE A 45 10.29 -6.64 5.14
CA PHE A 45 10.39 -5.38 4.40
C PHE A 45 9.00 -4.91 3.96
N TYR A 46 8.21 -5.80 3.36
CA TYR A 46 6.88 -5.48 2.87
C TYR A 46 5.98 -4.92 3.99
N ILE A 47 5.98 -5.55 5.16
CA ILE A 47 5.15 -5.12 6.30
C ILE A 47 5.69 -3.84 6.93
N ASN A 48 6.99 -3.83 7.24
CA ASN A 48 7.56 -2.79 8.10
C ASN A 48 7.86 -1.48 7.35
N ASN A 49 8.09 -1.55 6.05
CA ASN A 49 8.43 -0.37 5.25
C ASN A 49 7.24 0.20 4.48
N CYS A 50 6.08 -0.42 4.58
CA CYS A 50 4.84 0.05 3.95
C CYS A 50 4.36 1.34 4.60
N THR A 51 4.05 2.34 3.80
CA THR A 51 3.68 3.67 4.29
C THR A 51 2.95 4.46 3.21
N VAL A 52 2.60 5.69 3.53
CA VAL A 52 2.10 6.66 2.55
C VAL A 52 3.21 7.66 2.26
N LEU A 53 3.62 7.75 1.01
CA LEU A 53 4.54 8.77 0.51
C LEU A 53 4.03 9.24 -0.84
N ASN A 54 4.26 10.51 -1.16
CA ASN A 54 3.80 11.10 -2.43
C ASN A 54 2.29 10.97 -2.64
N GLY A 55 1.51 10.90 -1.55
CA GLY A 55 0.06 10.76 -1.63
C GLY A 55 -0.40 9.39 -2.09
N THR A 56 0.42 8.36 -1.98
CA THR A 56 0.08 7.01 -2.43
C THR A 56 0.70 5.93 -1.55
N LEU A 57 0.32 4.68 -1.84
CA LEU A 57 0.92 3.50 -1.24
C LEU A 57 2.38 3.39 -1.66
N ALA A 58 3.27 3.27 -0.69
CA ALA A 58 4.70 3.26 -0.94
C ALA A 58 5.43 2.38 0.08
N TRP A 59 6.69 2.09 -0.22
CA TRP A 59 7.61 1.43 0.69
C TRP A 59 8.89 2.26 0.78
N THR A 60 9.24 2.68 1.99
CA THR A 60 10.50 3.39 2.21
C THR A 60 11.66 2.43 2.04
N LEU A 61 12.71 2.86 1.33
CA LEU A 61 13.87 2.00 1.06
C LEU A 61 14.88 2.00 2.20
N ASP A 62 14.97 3.10 2.94
CA ASP A 62 15.98 3.27 3.99
C ASP A 62 15.39 3.49 5.39
N GLY A 63 14.07 3.41 5.52
CA GLY A 63 13.37 3.66 6.78
C GLY A 63 13.27 5.12 7.18
N LYS A 64 13.68 6.04 6.29
CA LYS A 64 13.67 7.50 6.58
C LYS A 64 12.46 8.21 6.01
N TYR A 65 11.58 7.47 5.31
CA TYR A 65 10.37 8.01 4.70
C TYR A 65 10.65 9.15 3.72
N ASP A 66 11.75 9.02 2.98
CA ASP A 66 12.17 9.98 1.96
C ASP A 66 11.36 9.75 0.70
N LYS A 67 10.60 10.78 0.30
CA LYS A 67 9.75 10.70 -0.90
C LYS A 67 10.53 10.52 -2.20
N TYR A 68 11.82 10.76 -2.18
CA TYR A 68 12.71 10.57 -3.33
C TYR A 68 13.44 9.22 -3.28
N ASN A 69 13.31 8.47 -2.18
CA ASN A 69 13.97 7.18 -2.00
C ASN A 69 12.95 6.15 -1.51
N CYS A 70 12.00 5.82 -2.38
CA CYS A 70 10.91 4.90 -2.06
C CYS A 70 10.46 4.18 -3.33
N ILE A 71 9.71 3.10 -3.11
CA ILE A 71 8.96 2.42 -4.16
C ILE A 71 7.50 2.85 -3.98
N ASP A 72 6.83 3.28 -5.04
CA ASP A 72 5.43 3.67 -4.94
C ASP A 72 4.59 3.14 -6.10
N ILE A 73 3.27 3.15 -5.91
CA ILE A 73 2.30 2.69 -6.90
C ILE A 73 1.36 3.84 -7.19
N ASP A 74 1.05 4.06 -8.49
CA ASP A 74 0.12 5.10 -8.90
C ASP A 74 -1.22 4.93 -8.16
N PRO A 75 -1.70 5.97 -7.45
CA PRO A 75 -2.93 5.85 -6.67
C PRO A 75 -4.16 5.58 -7.53
N TYR A 76 -4.19 6.04 -8.78
CA TYR A 76 -5.31 5.75 -9.68
C TYR A 76 -5.37 4.28 -10.03
N THR A 77 -4.23 3.63 -10.22
CA THR A 77 -4.16 2.19 -10.46
C THR A 77 -4.77 1.42 -9.29
N ILE A 78 -4.44 1.82 -8.07
CA ILE A 78 -4.99 1.19 -6.87
C ILE A 78 -6.50 1.43 -6.79
N TYR A 79 -6.92 2.65 -7.03
CA TYR A 79 -8.34 3.03 -6.90
C TYR A 79 -9.20 2.26 -7.89
N GLU A 80 -8.74 2.09 -9.13
CA GLU A 80 -9.50 1.44 -10.17
C GLU A 80 -9.47 -0.09 -10.08
N ASN A 81 -8.35 -0.66 -9.64
CA ASN A 81 -8.17 -2.12 -9.64
C ASN A 81 -8.40 -2.76 -8.28
N GLY A 82 -8.33 -2.00 -7.20
CA GLY A 82 -8.64 -2.49 -5.87
C GLY A 82 -10.13 -2.76 -5.70
N ILE A 83 -10.45 -3.61 -4.73
CA ILE A 83 -11.82 -3.95 -4.40
C ILE A 83 -12.27 -3.03 -3.28
N GLU A 84 -13.38 -2.33 -3.48
CA GLU A 84 -13.94 -1.48 -2.44
C GLU A 84 -14.44 -2.34 -1.29
N VAL A 85 -14.03 -1.98 -0.06
CA VAL A 85 -14.37 -2.72 1.16
C VAL A 85 -14.79 -1.76 2.25
N GLU A 86 -15.45 -2.30 3.28
CA GLU A 86 -15.70 -1.56 4.50
C GLU A 86 -14.42 -1.43 5.31
N ASP A 87 -14.37 -0.42 6.20
CA ASP A 87 -13.18 -0.17 7.01
C ASP A 87 -12.88 -1.37 7.91
N PRO A 88 -11.74 -2.07 7.71
CA PRO A 88 -11.39 -3.22 8.53
C PRO A 88 -11.06 -2.86 9.98
N LEU A 89 -10.85 -1.58 10.28
CA LEU A 89 -10.58 -1.12 11.64
C LEU A 89 -11.85 -0.81 12.42
N VAL A 90 -13.01 -0.78 11.75
CA VAL A 90 -14.29 -0.56 12.42
C VAL A 90 -14.89 -1.90 12.79
N HIS A 91 -15.03 -2.13 14.10
CA HIS A 91 -15.67 -3.33 14.63
C HIS A 91 -17.05 -2.95 15.14
N ILE A 92 -18.05 -3.58 14.56
CA ILE A 92 -19.42 -3.47 15.06
C ILE A 92 -19.65 -4.71 15.93
N ALA A 93 -19.68 -4.49 17.20
CA ALA A 93 -19.92 -5.55 18.16
C ALA A 93 -21.41 -5.89 18.20
#